data_ae502217973f32ca350afd03d498190e
#
_entry.id   ae502217973f32ca350afd03d498190e
#
_cell.length_a   1.000
_cell.length_b   1.000
_cell.length_c   1.000
_cell.angle_alpha   90.00
_cell.angle_beta   90.00
_cell.angle_gamma   90.00
#
_symmetry.space_group_name_H-M   'P 1'
#
loop_
_entity.id
_entity.type
_entity.pdbx_description
1 polymer ?
#
loop_
_entity_poly.entity_id
_entity_poly.type
_entity_poly.pdbx_seq_one_letter_code
_entity_poly.pdbx_strand_id
1 'polypeptide(L)'
;PGDYDLAVRSTVDGTCETISGSLTINAIPTPPSAPVASVTAQPTCAVPTGTIVFTAQTDVEYSIDGGATYQAGVSFAGLIPGDYDLAVRSTVDGTCETVSGTFTINAIPTPPSAPVASVTAQPTCAVPSGTIAFTAQSDVEYSIDGGLTYQAGVSFAGLIPGDYDLAVRSTVDGTCETISGSLTIDAVPTAPSAPVASVTVQPTCAVPTGTIVFTAQADVEYSIDGVNFQSSETFAGLAPNDYTVVVRSTIDGTCETIGATLTVDPVPGAPATPVASATVQPTCALPTG
;
A
#
# COMPACT_ATOMS: atom_id res chain seq x y z
N PRO A 1 -27.02 -63.80 -26.13
CA PRO A 1 -25.64 -64.18 -26.33
C PRO A 1 -25.46 -65.72 -26.05
N GLY A 2 -24.61 -66.38 -26.76
CA GLY A 2 -24.33 -67.81 -26.67
C GLY A 2 -23.89 -68.42 -28.00
N ASP A 3 -23.55 -69.72 -27.92
CA ASP A 3 -23.15 -70.48 -29.11
C ASP A 3 -24.37 -71.22 -29.66
N TYR A 4 -24.58 -71.08 -30.92
CA TYR A 4 -25.72 -71.64 -31.63
C TYR A 4 -25.22 -72.58 -32.76
N ASP A 5 -25.58 -73.84 -32.68
CA ASP A 5 -25.28 -74.77 -33.76
C ASP A 5 -26.30 -74.64 -34.89
N LEU A 6 -25.79 -74.40 -36.08
CA LEU A 6 -26.63 -74.24 -37.26
C LEU A 6 -26.82 -75.61 -37.92
N ALA A 7 -28.06 -76.01 -38.12
CA ALA A 7 -28.40 -77.20 -38.82
C ALA A 7 -29.41 -76.95 -39.92
N VAL A 8 -29.27 -77.61 -41.04
CA VAL A 8 -30.30 -77.71 -42.09
C VAL A 8 -30.72 -79.14 -42.27
N ARG A 9 -32.03 -79.29 -42.44
CA ARG A 9 -32.63 -80.59 -42.60
C ARG A 9 -33.41 -80.64 -43.89
N SER A 10 -33.33 -81.82 -44.62
CA SER A 10 -34.08 -82.00 -45.83
C SER A 10 -35.59 -82.01 -45.53
N THR A 11 -36.39 -81.31 -46.35
CA THR A 11 -37.83 -81.28 -46.26
C THR A 11 -38.51 -82.51 -46.98
N VAL A 12 -37.67 -83.19 -47.79
CA VAL A 12 -38.15 -84.39 -48.52
C VAL A 12 -37.93 -85.65 -47.72
N ASP A 13 -36.82 -85.72 -47.02
CA ASP A 13 -36.49 -86.83 -46.07
C ASP A 13 -36.03 -86.19 -44.74
N GLY A 14 -36.93 -86.18 -43.76
CA GLY A 14 -36.71 -85.53 -42.45
C GLY A 14 -35.60 -86.19 -41.65
N THR A 15 -34.90 -87.21 -42.14
CA THR A 15 -33.79 -87.85 -41.46
C THR A 15 -32.40 -87.36 -41.95
N CYS A 16 -32.34 -86.68 -43.14
CA CYS A 16 -31.09 -86.13 -43.70
C CYS A 16 -30.87 -84.73 -43.10
N GLU A 17 -29.91 -84.62 -42.19
CA GLU A 17 -29.53 -83.39 -41.53
C GLU A 17 -28.03 -83.12 -41.77
N THR A 18 -27.68 -81.87 -41.99
CA THR A 18 -26.30 -81.38 -42.03
C THR A 18 -26.16 -80.32 -41.00
N ILE A 19 -25.23 -80.50 -40.05
CA ILE A 19 -24.85 -79.52 -39.03
C ILE A 19 -23.70 -78.74 -39.53
N SER A 20 -23.85 -77.43 -39.53
CA SER A 20 -22.77 -76.45 -39.75
C SER A 20 -22.04 -76.17 -38.44
N GLY A 21 -20.90 -75.53 -38.49
CA GLY A 21 -20.21 -75.13 -37.26
C GLY A 21 -21.03 -74.21 -36.38
N SER A 22 -20.59 -74.00 -35.15
CA SER A 22 -21.23 -73.16 -34.18
C SER A 22 -21.01 -71.67 -34.53
N LEU A 23 -22.08 -70.88 -34.36
CA LEU A 23 -22.08 -69.40 -34.49
C LEU A 23 -22.21 -68.82 -33.12
N THR A 24 -21.20 -68.03 -32.69
CA THR A 24 -21.21 -67.35 -31.38
C THR A 24 -21.87 -65.99 -31.52
N ILE A 25 -22.90 -65.74 -30.73
CA ILE A 25 -23.39 -64.35 -30.48
C ILE A 25 -22.77 -63.89 -29.16
N ASN A 26 -21.90 -62.86 -29.28
CA ASN A 26 -21.19 -62.33 -28.15
C ASN A 26 -22.14 -61.74 -27.08
N ALA A 27 -21.65 -61.69 -25.84
CA ALA A 27 -22.38 -61.01 -24.75
C ALA A 27 -22.54 -59.51 -25.09
N ILE A 28 -23.64 -58.96 -24.57
CA ILE A 28 -23.85 -57.49 -24.65
C ILE A 28 -22.73 -56.82 -23.89
N PRO A 29 -22.01 -55.86 -24.49
CA PRO A 29 -20.96 -55.08 -23.81
C PRO A 29 -21.51 -54.39 -22.57
N THR A 30 -20.75 -54.34 -21.51
CA THR A 30 -21.10 -53.59 -20.29
C THR A 30 -20.66 -52.13 -20.44
N PRO A 31 -21.50 -51.14 -20.06
CA PRO A 31 -21.10 -49.76 -20.05
C PRO A 31 -19.86 -49.50 -19.16
N PRO A 32 -19.02 -48.52 -19.47
CA PRO A 32 -17.92 -48.11 -18.61
C PRO A 32 -18.38 -47.72 -17.21
N SER A 33 -17.48 -47.80 -16.23
CA SER A 33 -17.74 -47.25 -14.89
C SER A 33 -18.02 -45.77 -14.96
N ALA A 34 -18.86 -45.24 -14.04
CA ALA A 34 -19.12 -43.80 -13.97
C ALA A 34 -17.80 -43.00 -13.91
N PRO A 35 -17.70 -41.89 -14.66
CA PRO A 35 -16.51 -41.05 -14.62
C PRO A 35 -16.29 -40.46 -13.24
N VAL A 36 -15.02 -40.47 -12.81
CA VAL A 36 -14.52 -39.77 -11.63
C VAL A 36 -13.61 -38.64 -12.14
N ALA A 37 -13.89 -37.41 -11.74
CA ALA A 37 -13.08 -36.26 -12.15
C ALA A 37 -12.91 -35.28 -11.00
N SER A 38 -12.06 -34.29 -11.19
CA SER A 38 -11.90 -33.15 -10.29
C SER A 38 -11.62 -31.86 -11.07
N VAL A 39 -12.07 -30.74 -10.54
CA VAL A 39 -11.61 -29.43 -11.00
C VAL A 39 -10.24 -29.17 -10.37
N THR A 40 -9.19 -29.18 -11.19
CA THR A 40 -7.81 -29.00 -10.75
C THR A 40 -7.34 -27.55 -10.82
N ALA A 41 -8.04 -26.71 -11.58
CA ALA A 41 -7.83 -25.27 -11.63
C ALA A 41 -9.19 -24.57 -11.78
N GLN A 42 -9.40 -23.53 -10.99
CA GLN A 42 -10.50 -22.57 -11.17
C GLN A 42 -9.95 -21.30 -11.85
N PRO A 43 -10.79 -20.52 -12.52
CA PRO A 43 -10.39 -19.22 -13.07
C PRO A 43 -9.82 -18.29 -12.01
N THR A 44 -8.81 -17.52 -12.40
CA THR A 44 -8.21 -16.42 -11.65
C THR A 44 -8.24 -15.15 -12.49
N CYS A 45 -7.91 -13.98 -11.94
CA CYS A 45 -7.77 -12.77 -12.74
C CYS A 45 -6.67 -12.89 -13.80
N ALA A 46 -5.59 -13.63 -13.49
CA ALA A 46 -4.47 -13.83 -14.43
C ALA A 46 -4.76 -14.91 -15.48
N VAL A 47 -5.51 -15.96 -15.10
CA VAL A 47 -5.87 -17.09 -15.99
C VAL A 47 -7.39 -17.26 -15.93
N PRO A 48 -8.13 -16.71 -16.89
CA PRO A 48 -9.59 -16.66 -16.86
C PRO A 48 -10.27 -17.98 -17.24
N THR A 49 -9.58 -19.11 -17.11
CA THR A 49 -10.09 -20.44 -17.50
C THR A 49 -9.80 -21.47 -16.41
N GLY A 50 -10.63 -22.52 -16.39
CA GLY A 50 -10.46 -23.65 -15.48
C GLY A 50 -9.98 -24.91 -16.18
N THR A 51 -9.78 -25.96 -15.39
CA THR A 51 -9.36 -27.29 -15.87
C THR A 51 -10.10 -28.39 -15.12
N ILE A 52 -10.69 -29.33 -15.86
CA ILE A 52 -11.25 -30.58 -15.33
C ILE A 52 -10.33 -31.73 -15.74
N VAL A 53 -10.03 -32.62 -14.79
CA VAL A 53 -9.19 -33.80 -15.03
C VAL A 53 -9.94 -35.04 -14.54
N PHE A 54 -10.07 -36.02 -15.43
CA PHE A 54 -10.65 -37.33 -15.14
C PHE A 54 -9.61 -38.28 -14.54
N THR A 55 -10.06 -39.16 -13.67
CA THR A 55 -9.31 -40.37 -13.31
C THR A 55 -9.29 -41.30 -14.51
N ALA A 56 -8.10 -41.72 -14.95
CA ALA A 56 -7.94 -42.57 -16.13
C ALA A 56 -8.67 -43.91 -15.97
N GLN A 57 -9.40 -44.32 -16.99
CA GLN A 57 -9.99 -45.63 -17.16
C GLN A 57 -9.41 -46.28 -18.46
N THR A 58 -9.49 -47.60 -18.55
CA THR A 58 -9.05 -48.32 -19.74
C THR A 58 -10.15 -48.37 -20.79
N ASP A 59 -9.76 -48.31 -22.05
CA ASP A 59 -10.65 -48.50 -23.22
C ASP A 59 -11.86 -47.53 -23.23
N VAL A 60 -11.64 -46.28 -22.82
CA VAL A 60 -12.66 -45.23 -22.82
C VAL A 60 -12.19 -43.92 -23.40
N GLU A 61 -13.13 -43.12 -23.86
CA GLU A 61 -12.99 -41.68 -24.18
C GLU A 61 -13.85 -40.86 -23.20
N TYR A 62 -13.46 -39.59 -23.00
CA TYR A 62 -14.04 -38.68 -22.02
C TYR A 62 -14.76 -37.52 -22.69
N SER A 63 -15.86 -37.09 -22.08
CA SER A 63 -16.67 -35.96 -22.50
C SER A 63 -16.97 -35.05 -21.31
N ILE A 64 -17.09 -33.73 -21.58
CA ILE A 64 -17.53 -32.70 -20.62
C ILE A 64 -18.78 -31.94 -21.12
N ASP A 65 -19.40 -32.39 -22.19
CA ASP A 65 -20.59 -31.79 -22.81
C ASP A 65 -21.78 -32.75 -22.88
N GLY A 66 -21.84 -33.69 -21.92
CA GLY A 66 -22.93 -34.67 -21.80
C GLY A 66 -22.88 -35.72 -22.90
N GLY A 67 -21.72 -35.98 -23.54
CA GLY A 67 -21.59 -37.02 -24.56
C GLY A 67 -21.70 -36.50 -25.99
N ALA A 68 -21.80 -35.18 -26.19
CA ALA A 68 -21.86 -34.62 -27.54
C ALA A 68 -20.52 -34.75 -28.28
N THR A 69 -19.40 -34.53 -27.56
CA THR A 69 -18.02 -34.74 -28.09
C THR A 69 -17.16 -35.53 -27.13
N TYR A 70 -16.20 -36.29 -27.68
CA TYR A 70 -15.31 -37.13 -26.88
C TYR A 70 -13.84 -36.96 -27.27
N GLN A 71 -12.96 -37.13 -26.27
CA GLN A 71 -11.50 -37.21 -26.48
C GLN A 71 -10.87 -38.35 -25.66
N ALA A 72 -9.73 -38.86 -26.12
CA ALA A 72 -9.00 -39.88 -25.36
C ALA A 72 -8.21 -39.35 -24.17
N GLY A 73 -7.89 -38.05 -24.18
CA GLY A 73 -7.15 -37.37 -23.10
C GLY A 73 -8.01 -37.13 -21.88
N VAL A 74 -7.46 -37.34 -20.69
CA VAL A 74 -8.14 -37.16 -19.41
C VAL A 74 -8.29 -35.71 -18.96
N SER A 75 -7.56 -34.77 -19.60
CA SER A 75 -7.49 -33.37 -19.19
C SER A 75 -8.22 -32.46 -20.17
N PHE A 76 -9.11 -31.64 -19.66
CA PHE A 76 -9.83 -30.59 -20.36
C PHE A 76 -9.43 -29.24 -19.74
N ALA A 77 -8.54 -28.53 -20.41
CA ALA A 77 -8.02 -27.23 -20.00
C ALA A 77 -8.63 -26.09 -20.83
N GLY A 78 -8.47 -24.85 -20.37
CA GLY A 78 -8.99 -23.66 -21.07
C GLY A 78 -10.52 -23.54 -21.00
N LEU A 79 -11.14 -24.13 -19.98
CA LEU A 79 -12.60 -24.11 -19.81
C LEU A 79 -13.06 -22.75 -19.30
N ILE A 80 -14.04 -22.17 -20.00
CA ILE A 80 -14.67 -20.93 -19.54
C ILE A 80 -15.60 -21.21 -18.32
N PRO A 81 -15.96 -20.18 -17.54
CA PRO A 81 -16.97 -20.34 -16.48
C PRO A 81 -18.27 -20.97 -16.98
N GLY A 82 -18.76 -21.97 -16.27
CA GLY A 82 -19.98 -22.69 -16.63
C GLY A 82 -20.05 -24.09 -16.04
N ASP A 83 -21.14 -24.78 -16.34
CA ASP A 83 -21.39 -26.16 -15.92
C ASP A 83 -21.03 -27.13 -17.04
N TYR A 84 -20.41 -28.25 -16.68
CA TYR A 84 -19.89 -29.27 -17.57
C TYR A 84 -20.41 -30.64 -17.15
N ASP A 85 -21.19 -31.28 -18.01
CA ASP A 85 -21.76 -32.60 -17.78
C ASP A 85 -20.77 -33.69 -18.25
N LEU A 86 -20.40 -34.56 -17.32
CA LEU A 86 -19.38 -35.58 -17.56
C LEU A 86 -19.98 -36.85 -18.16
N ALA A 87 -19.27 -37.38 -19.17
CA ALA A 87 -19.57 -38.70 -19.71
C ALA A 87 -18.29 -39.46 -20.05
N VAL A 88 -18.38 -40.78 -20.06
CA VAL A 88 -17.38 -41.70 -20.61
C VAL A 88 -18.03 -42.62 -21.61
N ARG A 89 -17.31 -42.97 -22.68
CA ARG A 89 -17.76 -43.88 -23.72
C ARG A 89 -16.67 -44.95 -23.97
N SER A 90 -17.13 -46.19 -24.13
CA SER A 90 -16.23 -47.31 -24.52
C SER A 90 -15.64 -47.07 -25.92
N THR A 91 -14.31 -47.26 -26.08
CA THR A 91 -13.64 -47.27 -27.37
C THR A 91 -13.82 -48.59 -28.11
N VAL A 92 -14.25 -49.68 -27.39
CA VAL A 92 -14.51 -51.01 -27.98
C VAL A 92 -15.90 -51.04 -28.61
N ASP A 93 -16.89 -50.46 -27.92
CA ASP A 93 -18.26 -50.25 -28.41
C ASP A 93 -18.72 -48.84 -28.12
N GLY A 94 -18.63 -47.98 -29.16
CA GLY A 94 -18.97 -46.57 -29.06
C GLY A 94 -20.41 -46.24 -28.72
N THR A 95 -21.29 -47.28 -28.56
CA THR A 95 -22.66 -47.09 -28.11
C THR A 95 -22.82 -47.29 -26.60
N CYS A 96 -21.79 -47.86 -25.91
CA CYS A 96 -21.80 -48.03 -24.45
C CYS A 96 -21.26 -46.76 -23.77
N GLU A 97 -22.15 -45.98 -23.21
CA GLU A 97 -21.89 -44.71 -22.58
C GLU A 97 -22.37 -44.68 -21.12
N THR A 98 -21.69 -43.95 -20.26
CA THR A 98 -22.11 -43.65 -18.89
C THR A 98 -21.97 -42.16 -18.62
N VAL A 99 -23.09 -41.50 -18.35
CA VAL A 99 -23.15 -40.07 -17.97
C VAL A 99 -23.09 -39.98 -16.44
N SER A 100 -22.39 -39.00 -15.93
CA SER A 100 -22.24 -38.68 -14.50
C SER A 100 -22.60 -37.23 -14.22
N GLY A 101 -22.50 -36.79 -12.96
CA GLY A 101 -22.88 -35.46 -12.54
C GLY A 101 -22.17 -34.30 -13.23
N THR A 102 -22.57 -33.09 -12.88
CA THR A 102 -22.12 -31.82 -13.42
C THR A 102 -20.97 -31.28 -12.57
N PHE A 103 -19.95 -30.70 -13.21
CA PHE A 103 -18.88 -29.96 -12.57
C PHE A 103 -18.92 -28.50 -12.97
N THR A 104 -18.75 -27.59 -12.00
CA THR A 104 -18.80 -26.16 -12.23
C THR A 104 -17.41 -25.56 -12.28
N ILE A 105 -17.10 -24.86 -13.36
CA ILE A 105 -16.01 -23.89 -13.41
C ILE A 105 -16.59 -22.55 -12.98
N ASN A 106 -16.08 -22.00 -11.88
CA ASN A 106 -16.58 -20.78 -11.27
C ASN A 106 -16.43 -19.56 -12.17
N ALA A 107 -17.19 -18.50 -11.87
CA ALA A 107 -17.00 -17.21 -12.51
C ALA A 107 -15.57 -16.68 -12.27
N ILE A 108 -15.06 -15.93 -13.24
CA ILE A 108 -13.77 -15.21 -13.09
C ILE A 108 -13.91 -14.24 -11.91
N PRO A 109 -12.96 -14.25 -10.93
CA PRO A 109 -12.96 -13.27 -9.85
C PRO A 109 -12.94 -11.83 -10.39
N THR A 110 -13.58 -10.91 -9.70
CA THR A 110 -13.53 -9.49 -10.05
C THR A 110 -12.40 -8.81 -9.27
N PRO A 111 -11.59 -7.94 -9.93
CA PRO A 111 -10.60 -7.14 -9.22
C PRO A 111 -11.25 -6.26 -8.14
N PRO A 112 -10.51 -5.93 -7.06
CA PRO A 112 -10.97 -4.99 -6.05
C PRO A 112 -11.31 -3.62 -6.65
N SER A 113 -12.14 -2.84 -5.96
CA SER A 113 -12.37 -1.43 -6.30
C SER A 113 -11.05 -0.65 -6.23
N ALA A 114 -10.94 0.41 -7.05
CA ALA A 114 -9.78 1.28 -7.03
C ALA A 114 -9.47 1.79 -5.61
N PRO A 115 -8.18 1.83 -5.21
CA PRO A 115 -7.80 2.33 -3.90
C PRO A 115 -8.15 3.81 -3.74
N VAL A 116 -8.67 4.16 -2.56
CA VAL A 116 -8.84 5.54 -2.11
C VAL A 116 -7.89 5.76 -0.95
N ALA A 117 -6.98 6.71 -1.10
CA ALA A 117 -5.99 7.04 -0.07
C ALA A 117 -5.75 8.56 0.00
N SER A 118 -5.16 9.01 1.10
CA SER A 118 -4.76 10.41 1.29
C SER A 118 -3.46 10.49 2.06
N VAL A 119 -2.71 11.57 1.84
CA VAL A 119 -1.60 11.95 2.71
C VAL A 119 -2.17 12.49 4.01
N THR A 120 -1.91 11.82 5.11
CA THR A 120 -2.39 12.20 6.46
C THR A 120 -1.36 13.00 7.25
N ALA A 121 -0.09 12.91 6.86
CA ALA A 121 0.98 13.75 7.38
C ALA A 121 2.01 14.02 6.27
N GLN A 122 2.38 15.28 6.13
CA GLN A 122 3.52 15.70 5.31
C GLN A 122 4.78 15.84 6.19
N PRO A 123 5.99 15.77 5.62
CA PRO A 123 7.22 16.01 6.35
C PRO A 123 7.27 17.40 7.00
N THR A 124 7.86 17.47 8.18
CA THR A 124 8.20 18.69 8.89
C THR A 124 9.69 18.68 9.22
N CYS A 125 10.26 19.82 9.69
CA CYS A 125 11.65 19.83 10.17
C CYS A 125 11.87 18.90 11.37
N ALA A 126 10.84 18.72 12.22
CA ALA A 126 10.92 17.85 13.38
C ALA A 126 10.74 16.37 13.01
N VAL A 127 9.89 16.07 12.02
CA VAL A 127 9.60 14.73 11.52
C VAL A 127 9.77 14.71 10.00
N PRO A 128 10.95 14.34 9.48
CA PRO A 128 11.28 14.46 8.06
C PRO A 128 10.65 13.36 7.18
N SER A 129 9.49 12.85 7.57
CA SER A 129 8.78 11.79 6.87
C SER A 129 7.28 12.03 6.84
N GLY A 130 6.62 11.49 5.81
CA GLY A 130 5.17 11.58 5.65
C GLY A 130 4.44 10.28 5.96
N THR A 131 3.12 10.32 5.85
CA THR A 131 2.23 9.16 6.03
C THR A 131 1.12 9.18 5.01
N ILE A 132 0.90 8.04 4.35
CA ILE A 132 -0.25 7.77 3.49
C ILE A 132 -1.18 6.79 4.21
N ALA A 133 -2.48 7.06 4.17
CA ALA A 133 -3.50 6.17 4.70
C ALA A 133 -4.58 5.88 3.65
N PHE A 134 -4.94 4.60 3.51
CA PHE A 134 -6.00 4.11 2.66
C PHE A 134 -7.34 4.07 3.40
N THR A 135 -8.43 4.25 2.66
CA THR A 135 -9.76 3.86 3.12
C THR A 135 -9.84 2.33 3.10
N ALA A 136 -10.21 1.73 4.23
CA ALA A 136 -10.28 0.28 4.36
C ALA A 136 -11.28 -0.35 3.38
N GLN A 137 -10.87 -1.45 2.74
CA GLN A 137 -11.71 -2.34 1.93
C GLN A 137 -11.60 -3.75 2.55
N SER A 138 -12.62 -4.60 2.32
CA SER A 138 -12.59 -5.99 2.76
C SER A 138 -11.77 -6.85 1.81
N ASP A 139 -11.11 -7.87 2.36
CA ASP A 139 -10.41 -8.90 1.61
C ASP A 139 -9.35 -8.39 0.63
N VAL A 140 -8.64 -7.33 1.02
CA VAL A 140 -7.56 -6.74 0.22
C VAL A 140 -6.31 -6.47 1.04
N GLU A 141 -5.20 -6.35 0.32
CA GLU A 141 -3.92 -5.79 0.76
C GLU A 141 -3.59 -4.53 -0.04
N TYR A 142 -2.80 -3.64 0.53
CA TYR A 142 -2.48 -2.32 0.00
C TYR A 142 -1.02 -2.21 -0.37
N SER A 143 -0.74 -1.46 -1.45
CA SER A 143 0.59 -1.14 -1.96
C SER A 143 0.71 0.36 -2.22
N ILE A 144 1.92 0.88 -2.05
CA ILE A 144 2.33 2.25 -2.40
C ILE A 144 3.51 2.28 -3.38
N ASP A 145 3.88 1.14 -3.94
CA ASP A 145 5.01 0.96 -4.86
C ASP A 145 4.57 0.36 -6.21
N GLY A 146 3.30 0.59 -6.58
CA GLY A 146 2.72 0.11 -7.84
C GLY A 146 2.49 -1.39 -7.90
N GLY A 147 2.32 -2.05 -6.72
CA GLY A 147 2.01 -3.48 -6.66
C GLY A 147 3.23 -4.38 -6.51
N LEU A 148 4.42 -3.83 -6.25
CA LEU A 148 5.62 -4.63 -6.02
C LEU A 148 5.60 -5.29 -4.63
N THR A 149 5.15 -4.56 -3.60
CA THR A 149 4.98 -5.07 -2.24
C THR A 149 3.61 -4.73 -1.69
N TYR A 150 3.06 -5.60 -0.83
CA TYR A 150 1.74 -5.45 -0.25
C TYR A 150 1.74 -5.65 1.26
N GLN A 151 0.85 -4.94 1.96
CA GLN A 151 0.57 -5.14 3.38
C GLN A 151 -0.94 -5.10 3.66
N ALA A 152 -1.38 -5.78 4.72
CA ALA A 152 -2.78 -5.75 5.15
C ALA A 152 -3.18 -4.44 5.85
N GLY A 153 -2.20 -3.73 6.42
CA GLY A 153 -2.43 -2.47 7.13
C GLY A 153 -2.73 -1.32 6.16
N VAL A 154 -3.70 -0.48 6.51
CA VAL A 154 -4.11 0.69 5.70
C VAL A 154 -3.17 1.88 5.80
N SER A 155 -2.20 1.89 6.72
CA SER A 155 -1.32 3.04 6.98
C SER A 155 0.13 2.73 6.65
N PHE A 156 0.75 3.62 5.90
CA PHE A 156 2.17 3.61 5.52
C PHE A 156 2.82 4.87 6.09
N ALA A 157 3.58 4.70 7.16
CA ALA A 157 4.26 5.80 7.86
C ALA A 157 5.78 5.77 7.60
N GLY A 158 6.45 6.88 7.92
CA GLY A 158 7.90 6.99 7.75
C GLY A 158 8.33 7.14 6.28
N LEU A 159 7.43 7.63 5.43
CA LEU A 159 7.68 7.79 4.00
C LEU A 159 8.59 8.97 3.73
N ILE A 160 9.64 8.76 2.95
CA ILE A 160 10.51 9.84 2.48
C ILE A 160 9.81 10.67 1.39
N PRO A 161 10.24 11.90 1.12
CA PRO A 161 9.74 12.69 0.00
C PRO A 161 9.80 11.92 -1.34
N GLY A 162 8.70 11.97 -2.10
CA GLY A 162 8.59 11.28 -3.39
C GLY A 162 7.15 10.92 -3.76
N ASP A 163 7.00 10.33 -4.94
CA ASP A 163 5.73 9.86 -5.47
C ASP A 163 5.53 8.38 -5.14
N TYR A 164 4.31 8.02 -4.78
CA TYR A 164 3.91 6.68 -4.36
C TYR A 164 2.72 6.19 -5.16
N ASP A 165 2.93 5.17 -5.98
CA ASP A 165 1.90 4.58 -6.83
C ASP A 165 1.03 3.62 -6.04
N LEU A 166 -0.29 3.84 -6.08
CA LEU A 166 -1.25 3.13 -5.26
C LEU A 166 -1.78 1.88 -5.96
N ALA A 167 -1.82 0.76 -5.24
CA ALA A 167 -2.50 -0.44 -5.68
C ALA A 167 -3.22 -1.15 -4.53
N VAL A 168 -4.22 -1.96 -4.89
CA VAL A 168 -4.86 -2.93 -3.99
C VAL A 168 -4.89 -4.29 -4.68
N ARG A 169 -4.76 -5.36 -3.90
CA ARG A 169 -4.80 -6.74 -4.35
C ARG A 169 -5.76 -7.55 -3.48
N SER A 170 -6.56 -8.42 -4.11
CA SER A 170 -7.42 -9.35 -3.37
C SER A 170 -6.59 -10.37 -2.57
N THR A 171 -6.97 -10.61 -1.32
CA THR A 171 -6.39 -11.70 -0.50
C THR A 171 -6.98 -13.07 -0.83
N VAL A 172 -8.12 -13.11 -1.53
CA VAL A 172 -8.78 -14.35 -1.97
C VAL A 172 -8.14 -14.88 -3.26
N ASP A 173 -7.89 -13.98 -4.22
CA ASP A 173 -7.15 -14.26 -5.44
C ASP A 173 -6.06 -13.20 -5.60
N GLY A 174 -4.85 -13.54 -5.20
CA GLY A 174 -3.69 -12.64 -5.27
C GLY A 174 -3.30 -12.18 -6.67
N THR A 175 -3.97 -12.70 -7.73
CA THR A 175 -3.79 -12.22 -9.11
C THR A 175 -4.74 -11.10 -9.49
N CYS A 176 -5.77 -10.84 -8.66
CA CYS A 176 -6.74 -9.76 -8.83
C CYS A 176 -6.21 -8.47 -8.20
N GLU A 177 -5.73 -7.57 -9.01
CA GLU A 177 -5.09 -6.32 -8.63
C GLU A 177 -5.76 -5.13 -9.32
N THR A 178 -5.81 -3.99 -8.63
CA THR A 178 -6.20 -2.70 -9.20
C THR A 178 -5.19 -1.63 -8.84
N ILE A 179 -4.53 -1.07 -9.85
CA ILE A 179 -3.59 0.04 -9.74
C ILE A 179 -4.35 1.34 -10.03
N SER A 180 -4.11 2.39 -9.25
CA SER A 180 -4.80 3.67 -9.41
C SER A 180 -3.98 4.81 -8.85
N GLY A 181 -3.68 5.81 -9.67
CA GLY A 181 -3.12 7.10 -9.26
C GLY A 181 -1.85 7.02 -8.41
N SER A 182 -1.33 8.18 -8.09
CA SER A 182 -0.20 8.35 -7.16
C SER A 182 -0.47 9.46 -6.16
N LEU A 183 0.21 9.42 -5.00
CA LEU A 183 0.24 10.47 -3.99
C LEU A 183 1.68 10.92 -3.78
N THR A 184 1.87 12.23 -3.59
CA THR A 184 3.18 12.82 -3.35
C THR A 184 3.37 13.13 -1.88
N ILE A 185 4.47 12.67 -1.31
CA ILE A 185 5.02 13.17 -0.04
C ILE A 185 5.97 14.30 -0.41
N ASP A 186 5.68 15.51 0.08
CA ASP A 186 6.41 16.72 -0.23
C ASP A 186 7.85 16.67 0.30
N ALA A 187 8.71 17.55 -0.22
CA ALA A 187 10.06 17.73 0.30
C ALA A 187 10.02 18.20 1.76
N VAL A 188 11.01 17.79 2.55
CA VAL A 188 11.16 18.29 3.93
C VAL A 188 11.37 19.81 3.86
N PRO A 189 10.60 20.61 4.64
CA PRO A 189 10.80 22.05 4.69
C PRO A 189 12.24 22.42 5.08
N THR A 190 12.75 23.52 4.53
CA THR A 190 14.07 24.02 4.90
C THR A 190 13.97 24.99 6.07
N ALA A 191 14.88 24.85 7.05
CA ALA A 191 14.96 25.81 8.15
C ALA A 191 15.32 27.22 7.65
N PRO A 192 14.83 28.28 8.31
CA PRO A 192 15.19 29.67 7.98
C PRO A 192 16.71 29.90 8.05
N SER A 193 17.18 30.93 7.34
CA SER A 193 18.58 31.38 7.47
C SER A 193 18.88 31.82 8.91
N ALA A 194 20.14 31.70 9.34
CA ALA A 194 20.55 32.11 10.67
C ALA A 194 20.14 33.57 10.94
N PRO A 195 19.58 33.89 12.10
CA PRO A 195 19.17 35.25 12.43
C PRO A 195 20.38 36.16 12.59
N VAL A 196 20.26 37.36 12.01
CA VAL A 196 21.20 38.46 12.22
C VAL A 196 20.48 39.48 13.10
N ALA A 197 21.00 39.73 14.29
CA ALA A 197 20.45 40.70 15.23
C ALA A 197 21.54 41.46 15.95
N SER A 198 21.22 42.63 16.52
CA SER A 198 22.14 43.44 17.30
C SER A 198 21.44 44.13 18.45
N VAL A 199 22.20 44.42 19.53
CA VAL A 199 21.75 45.33 20.59
C VAL A 199 21.86 46.74 20.06
N THR A 200 20.75 47.40 19.79
CA THR A 200 20.72 48.78 19.26
C THR A 200 20.66 49.85 20.36
N VAL A 201 20.18 49.47 21.54
CA VAL A 201 20.17 50.33 22.73
C VAL A 201 20.70 49.52 23.90
N GLN A 202 21.69 50.07 24.59
CA GLN A 202 22.17 49.53 25.88
C GLN A 202 21.56 50.31 27.05
N PRO A 203 21.43 49.70 28.24
CA PRO A 203 20.94 50.37 29.43
C PRO A 203 21.76 51.58 29.82
N THR A 204 21.08 52.59 30.32
CA THR A 204 21.68 53.79 30.92
C THR A 204 21.13 54.00 32.35
N CYS A 205 21.72 54.92 33.11
CA CYS A 205 21.18 55.27 34.41
C CYS A 205 19.75 55.85 34.33
N ALA A 206 19.36 56.48 33.20
CA ALA A 206 18.02 57.04 32.99
C ALA A 206 17.01 56.01 32.45
N VAL A 207 17.47 55.09 31.59
CA VAL A 207 16.67 54.03 30.98
C VAL A 207 17.38 52.69 31.24
N PRO A 208 16.95 51.93 32.26
CA PRO A 208 17.70 50.75 32.71
C PRO A 208 17.42 49.50 31.87
N THR A 209 16.98 49.68 30.62
CA THR A 209 16.64 48.56 29.72
C THR A 209 17.31 48.71 28.36
N GLY A 210 17.53 47.58 27.69
CA GLY A 210 18.10 47.54 26.35
C GLY A 210 17.06 47.19 25.26
N THR A 211 17.52 47.22 23.99
CA THR A 211 16.71 46.85 22.84
C THR A 211 17.56 45.98 21.88
N ILE A 212 17.00 44.88 21.47
CA ILE A 212 17.55 44.02 20.40
C ILE A 212 16.67 44.17 19.16
N VAL A 213 17.31 44.30 18.00
CA VAL A 213 16.63 44.39 16.69
C VAL A 213 17.23 43.38 15.73
N PHE A 214 16.35 42.59 15.11
CA PHE A 214 16.69 41.63 14.06
C PHE A 214 16.70 42.30 12.68
N THR A 215 17.50 41.76 11.77
CA THR A 215 17.35 42.03 10.34
C THR A 215 16.13 41.23 9.84
N ALA A 216 15.21 41.88 9.15
CA ALA A 216 14.00 41.29 8.64
C ALA A 216 14.28 40.10 7.72
N GLN A 217 13.55 39.00 7.90
CA GLN A 217 13.49 37.83 7.03
C GLN A 217 12.03 37.55 6.66
N ALA A 218 11.77 36.98 5.48
CA ALA A 218 10.43 36.60 5.07
C ALA A 218 10.02 35.29 5.76
N ASP A 219 8.71 35.16 6.02
CA ASP A 219 8.06 33.95 6.51
C ASP A 219 8.65 33.42 7.83
N VAL A 220 9.07 34.31 8.74
CA VAL A 220 9.60 33.93 10.05
C VAL A 220 8.98 34.72 11.19
N GLU A 221 9.05 34.14 12.37
CA GLU A 221 8.89 34.81 13.67
C GLU A 221 10.22 34.82 14.41
N TYR A 222 10.38 35.82 15.29
CA TYR A 222 11.60 36.10 16.04
C TYR A 222 11.43 35.77 17.50
N SER A 223 12.47 35.27 18.15
CA SER A 223 12.53 35.01 19.58
C SER A 223 13.92 35.36 20.13
N ILE A 224 13.95 35.73 21.41
CA ILE A 224 15.20 35.98 22.18
C ILE A 224 15.35 35.00 23.34
N ASP A 225 14.45 34.02 23.47
CA ASP A 225 14.45 32.99 24.52
C ASP A 225 14.18 31.58 23.99
N GLY A 226 13.87 31.44 22.68
CA GLY A 226 13.53 30.17 22.04
C GLY A 226 12.15 29.61 22.42
N VAL A 227 11.34 30.35 23.17
CA VAL A 227 10.03 29.89 23.64
C VAL A 227 8.92 30.83 23.19
N ASN A 228 9.12 32.14 23.36
CA ASN A 228 8.16 33.16 23.01
C ASN A 228 8.55 33.79 21.65
N PHE A 229 7.69 33.61 20.66
CA PHE A 229 7.91 34.12 19.30
C PHE A 229 6.95 35.25 18.97
N GLN A 230 7.43 36.23 18.19
CA GLN A 230 6.66 37.37 17.65
C GLN A 230 7.04 37.68 16.23
N SER A 231 6.14 38.33 15.48
CA SER A 231 6.40 38.78 14.11
C SER A 231 7.21 40.05 14.01
N SER A 232 7.29 40.82 15.10
CA SER A 232 8.10 42.07 15.15
C SER A 232 9.58 41.72 15.30
N GLU A 233 10.44 42.44 14.54
CA GLU A 233 11.90 42.35 14.63
C GLU A 233 12.46 42.98 15.90
N THR A 234 11.66 43.80 16.63
CA THR A 234 12.13 44.62 17.75
C THR A 234 11.71 44.05 19.08
N PHE A 235 12.66 43.84 19.98
CA PHE A 235 12.50 43.47 21.35
C PHE A 235 13.01 44.60 22.25
N ALA A 236 12.13 45.41 22.79
CA ALA A 236 12.44 46.57 23.64
C ALA A 236 12.18 46.29 25.11
N GLY A 237 12.72 47.12 25.99
CA GLY A 237 12.53 47.04 27.43
C GLY A 237 13.21 45.83 28.09
N LEU A 238 14.30 45.32 27.48
CA LEU A 238 15.02 44.15 27.92
C LEU A 238 15.89 44.47 29.14
N ALA A 239 15.77 43.69 30.21
CA ALA A 239 16.64 43.74 31.38
C ALA A 239 18.08 43.32 30.98
N PRO A 240 19.10 43.75 31.72
CA PRO A 240 20.45 43.25 31.60
C PRO A 240 20.47 41.72 31.70
N ASN A 241 20.88 41.05 30.61
CA ASN A 241 21.01 39.57 30.50
C ASN A 241 21.62 39.20 29.16
N ASP A 242 21.93 37.89 29.04
CA ASP A 242 22.25 37.23 27.79
C ASP A 242 20.98 36.72 27.11
N TYR A 243 20.82 37.01 25.82
CA TYR A 243 19.65 36.66 25.03
C TYR A 243 20.10 35.84 23.80
N THR A 244 19.60 34.62 23.66
CA THR A 244 19.87 33.80 22.48
C THR A 244 18.81 34.07 21.41
N VAL A 245 19.26 34.59 20.27
CA VAL A 245 18.35 34.91 19.16
C VAL A 245 17.98 33.68 18.36
N VAL A 246 16.69 33.53 18.05
CA VAL A 246 16.15 32.39 17.30
C VAL A 246 15.16 32.91 16.28
N VAL A 247 15.12 32.29 15.10
CA VAL A 247 14.03 32.47 14.10
C VAL A 247 13.33 31.17 13.88
N ARG A 248 12.02 31.22 13.65
CA ARG A 248 11.15 30.09 13.36
C ARG A 248 10.33 30.37 12.10
N SER A 249 10.19 29.38 11.22
CA SER A 249 9.34 29.48 10.03
C SER A 249 7.86 29.59 10.42
N THR A 250 7.13 30.52 9.78
CA THR A 250 5.67 30.61 9.90
C THR A 250 4.93 29.56 9.07
N ILE A 251 5.61 28.94 8.08
CA ILE A 251 5.05 27.89 7.22
C ILE A 251 5.09 26.53 7.95
N ASP A 252 6.22 26.23 8.58
CA ASP A 252 6.38 25.05 9.43
C ASP A 252 7.00 25.49 10.76
N GLY A 253 6.16 25.64 11.78
CA GLY A 253 6.57 26.05 13.12
C GLY A 253 7.58 25.15 13.82
N THR A 254 7.97 24.02 13.22
CA THR A 254 9.01 23.13 13.74
C THR A 254 10.41 23.46 13.15
N CYS A 255 10.48 24.31 12.12
CA CYS A 255 11.71 24.73 11.49
C CYS A 255 12.27 25.96 12.21
N GLU A 256 13.26 25.74 13.07
CA GLU A 256 13.92 26.79 13.85
C GLU A 256 15.42 26.88 13.51
N THR A 257 15.97 28.10 13.58
CA THR A 257 17.40 28.33 13.50
C THR A 257 17.86 29.21 14.64
N ILE A 258 18.81 28.69 15.41
CA ILE A 258 19.42 29.38 16.55
C ILE A 258 20.59 30.22 16.01
N GLY A 259 20.66 31.48 16.44
CA GLY A 259 21.74 32.40 16.13
C GLY A 259 22.69 32.65 17.31
N ALA A 260 23.29 33.82 17.31
CA ALA A 260 24.23 34.25 18.35
C ALA A 260 23.52 34.54 19.68
N THR A 261 24.26 34.52 20.75
CA THR A 261 23.84 35.11 22.04
C THR A 261 24.29 36.58 22.07
N LEU A 262 23.36 37.50 22.39
CA LEU A 262 23.58 38.93 22.52
C LEU A 262 23.45 39.34 23.97
N THR A 263 24.38 40.17 24.47
CA THR A 263 24.41 40.65 25.84
C THR A 263 23.82 42.08 25.93
N VAL A 264 22.77 42.23 26.69
CA VAL A 264 22.32 43.55 27.21
C VAL A 264 23.12 43.80 28.48
N ASP A 265 23.96 44.81 28.45
CA ASP A 265 24.92 45.13 29.51
C ASP A 265 24.23 45.54 30.84
N PRO A 266 24.90 45.37 31.96
CA PRO A 266 24.42 45.95 33.24
C PRO A 266 24.25 47.49 33.19
N VAL A 267 23.27 48.01 33.92
CA VAL A 267 23.09 49.46 34.05
C VAL A 267 24.38 50.07 34.61
N PRO A 268 24.94 51.10 33.95
CA PRO A 268 26.14 51.78 34.44
C PRO A 268 25.94 52.28 35.87
N GLY A 269 26.96 52.08 36.71
CA GLY A 269 26.95 52.63 38.09
C GLY A 269 26.99 54.15 38.08
N ALA A 270 26.31 54.76 39.03
CA ALA A 270 26.42 56.19 39.24
C ALA A 270 27.89 56.60 39.53
N PRO A 271 28.39 57.67 38.97
CA PRO A 271 29.71 58.19 39.36
C PRO A 271 29.83 58.40 40.86
N ALA A 272 31.03 58.24 41.38
CA ALA A 272 31.29 58.51 42.79
C ALA A 272 30.90 59.96 43.10
N THR A 273 30.34 60.18 44.31
CA THR A 273 30.01 61.55 44.76
C THR A 273 31.25 62.42 44.68
N PRO A 274 31.15 63.56 44.01
CA PRO A 274 32.29 64.47 43.93
C PRO A 274 32.70 64.91 45.34
N VAL A 275 33.95 64.77 45.67
CA VAL A 275 34.52 65.28 46.91
C VAL A 275 35.21 66.57 46.57
N ALA A 276 34.63 67.67 47.04
CA ALA A 276 35.23 68.98 46.88
C ALA A 276 35.58 69.49 48.29
N SER A 277 36.76 70.05 48.38
CA SER A 277 37.17 70.76 49.58
C SER A 277 37.55 72.19 49.16
N ALA A 278 37.09 73.15 49.99
CA ALA A 278 37.58 74.51 49.77
C ALA A 278 39.04 74.58 50.20
N THR A 279 39.99 74.79 49.26
CA THR A 279 41.39 74.83 49.53
C THR A 279 41.82 76.18 50.13
N VAL A 280 40.95 77.20 49.93
CA VAL A 280 41.17 78.52 50.52
C VAL A 280 39.86 78.98 51.14
N GLN A 281 39.88 79.34 52.38
CA GLN A 281 38.72 79.89 53.07
C GLN A 281 38.82 81.43 53.00
N PRO A 282 37.71 82.18 52.88
CA PRO A 282 37.71 83.61 52.92
C PRO A 282 38.33 84.14 54.21
N THR A 283 39.17 85.13 54.16
CA THR A 283 39.76 85.87 55.28
C THR A 283 39.34 87.35 55.18
N CYS A 284 39.46 88.13 56.25
CA CYS A 284 39.19 89.54 56.22
C CYS A 284 40.09 90.30 55.24
N ALA A 285 41.25 89.72 54.82
CA ALA A 285 42.19 90.29 53.82
C ALA A 285 41.87 89.83 52.40
N LEU A 286 41.24 88.62 52.24
CA LEU A 286 40.85 88.02 50.95
C LEU A 286 39.41 87.47 51.17
N PRO A 287 38.38 88.27 50.87
CA PRO A 287 36.95 87.87 51.08
C PRO A 287 36.39 86.92 50.05
N THR A 288 37.16 86.44 49.05
CA THR A 288 36.87 85.41 48.07
C THR A 288 37.78 84.21 48.30
N GLY A 289 37.13 82.99 48.49
CA GLY A 289 37.82 81.71 48.58
C GLY A 289 38.17 81.08 47.26
#